data_8c2b5da51405d48fcbc5c72789f423a5
#
_entry.id   8c2b5da51405d48fcbc5c72789f423a5
#
_cell.length_a   1.000
_cell.length_b   1.000
_cell.length_c   1.000
_cell.angle_alpha   90.00
_cell.angle_beta   90.00
_cell.angle_gamma   90.00
#
_symmetry.space_group_name_H-M   'P 1'
#
loop_
_entity.id
_entity.type
_entity.pdbx_description
1 polymer ?
#
loop_
_entity_poly.entity_id
_entity_poly.type
_entity_poly.pdbx_seq_one_letter_code
_entity_poly.pdbx_strand_id
1 'polypeptide(L)'
;MPSETNGQFCVPAKLYRIGEIVRHTPFTRQTIHNYTTMGLIRESDWTEGGHRLYDESVFERLWRIGQLRKDKTLTEIQKLFKAEERLQVAAS
;
A
#
# COMPACT_ATOMS: atom_id res chain seq x y z
N MET A 1 2.63 27.61 -1.41
CA MET A 1 2.27 27.22 -1.07
C MET A 1 1.08 26.72 -0.85
N PRO A 2 0.77 26.28 -1.09
CA PRO A 2 -0.52 25.74 -1.18
C PRO A 2 -0.97 24.89 -0.05
N SER A 3 -0.13 24.61 0.86
CA SER A 3 -0.52 23.79 2.00
C SER A 3 -1.58 24.48 2.85
N GLU A 4 -1.55 25.79 2.92
CA GLU A 4 -2.57 26.53 3.67
C GLU A 4 -3.92 26.37 2.99
N THR A 5 -3.90 26.33 1.67
CA THR A 5 -5.12 26.15 0.91
C THR A 5 -5.76 24.82 1.25
N ASN A 6 -4.94 23.78 1.37
CA ASN A 6 -5.44 22.45 1.73
C ASN A 6 -6.07 22.44 3.10
N GLY A 7 -5.64 23.28 4.00
CA GLY A 7 -6.23 23.38 5.32
C GLY A 7 -7.64 23.93 5.30
N GLN A 8 -7.99 24.69 4.27
CA GLN A 8 -9.32 25.28 4.14
C GLN A 8 -10.30 24.37 3.39
N PHE A 9 -9.78 23.48 2.57
CA PHE A 9 -10.61 22.63 1.74
C PHE A 9 -10.35 21.16 2.08
N CYS A 10 -11.41 20.38 2.10
CA CYS A 10 -11.28 18.94 2.33
C CYS A 10 -10.87 18.28 1.01
N VAL A 11 -9.59 18.21 0.75
CA VAL A 11 -9.05 17.66 -0.50
C VAL A 11 -8.92 16.16 -0.38
N PRO A 12 -9.60 15.38 -1.23
CA PRO A 12 -9.49 13.92 -1.18
C PRO A 12 -8.07 13.46 -1.47
N ALA A 13 -7.64 12.40 -0.82
CA ALA A 13 -6.34 11.80 -1.11
C ALA A 13 -6.36 11.23 -2.52
N LYS A 14 -5.22 11.29 -3.18
CA LYS A 14 -5.06 10.66 -4.48
C LYS A 14 -5.10 9.15 -4.32
N LEU A 15 -5.92 8.48 -5.12
CA LEU A 15 -6.01 7.03 -5.15
C LEU A 15 -5.47 6.52 -6.49
N TYR A 16 -4.85 5.35 -6.43
CA TYR A 16 -4.15 4.78 -7.58
C TYR A 16 -4.76 3.45 -7.98
N ARG A 17 -4.89 3.23 -9.27
CA ARG A 17 -5.27 1.93 -9.82
C ARG A 17 -4.01 1.07 -9.93
N ILE A 18 -4.21 -0.25 -10.01
CA ILE A 18 -3.09 -1.18 -10.10
C ILE A 18 -2.18 -0.86 -11.28
N GLY A 19 -2.75 -0.44 -12.42
CA GLY A 19 -1.96 -0.06 -13.59
C GLY A 19 -1.04 1.12 -13.35
N GLU A 20 -1.48 2.08 -12.55
CA GLU A 20 -0.64 3.21 -12.19
C GLU A 20 0.51 2.79 -11.26
N ILE A 21 0.22 1.89 -10.33
CA ILE A 21 1.25 1.36 -9.42
C ILE A 21 2.31 0.61 -10.22
N VAL A 22 1.89 -0.24 -11.14
CA VAL A 22 2.80 -1.01 -12.00
C VAL A 22 3.69 -0.08 -12.82
N ARG A 23 3.12 1.04 -13.30
CA ARG A 23 3.87 1.99 -14.12
C ARG A 23 4.99 2.69 -13.34
N HIS A 24 4.79 2.88 -12.03
CA HIS A 24 5.71 3.66 -11.21
C HIS A 24 6.60 2.80 -10.29
N THR A 25 6.54 1.48 -10.42
CA THR A 25 7.33 0.57 -9.58
C THR A 25 7.93 -0.52 -10.46
N PRO A 26 8.92 -1.26 -9.97
CA PRO A 26 9.45 -2.41 -10.71
C PRO A 26 8.60 -3.67 -10.60
N PHE A 27 7.44 -3.58 -9.94
CA PHE A 27 6.60 -4.75 -9.71
C PHE A 27 5.63 -4.97 -10.86
N THR A 28 5.32 -6.25 -11.12
CA THR A 28 4.33 -6.61 -12.13
C THR A 28 2.92 -6.56 -11.52
N ARG A 29 1.92 -6.53 -12.39
CA ARG A 29 0.52 -6.58 -11.97
C ARG A 29 0.24 -7.83 -11.12
N GLN A 30 0.79 -8.97 -11.53
CA GLN A 30 0.60 -10.22 -10.80
C GLN A 30 1.19 -10.14 -9.40
N THR A 31 2.36 -9.52 -9.27
CA THR A 31 3.00 -9.34 -7.97
C THR A 31 2.17 -8.47 -7.05
N ILE A 32 1.63 -7.37 -7.56
CA ILE A 32 0.77 -6.48 -6.77
C ILE A 32 -0.47 -7.24 -6.31
N HIS A 33 -1.07 -8.01 -7.21
CA HIS A 33 -2.23 -8.82 -6.88
C HIS A 33 -1.91 -9.83 -5.77
N ASN A 34 -0.78 -10.53 -5.90
CA ASN A 34 -0.34 -11.50 -4.91
C ASN A 34 -0.11 -10.86 -3.54
N TYR A 35 0.53 -9.71 -3.53
CA TYR A 35 0.79 -9.00 -2.28
C TYR A 35 -0.50 -8.54 -1.60
N THR A 36 -1.48 -8.13 -2.39
CA THR A 36 -2.78 -7.76 -1.86
C THR A 36 -3.48 -8.98 -1.26
N THR A 37 -3.44 -10.10 -1.96
CA THR A 37 -4.04 -11.34 -1.49
C THR A 37 -3.40 -11.84 -0.19
N MET A 38 -2.09 -11.66 -0.07
CA MET A 38 -1.36 -12.06 1.14
C MET A 38 -1.54 -11.07 2.30
N GLY A 39 -2.17 -9.93 2.05
CA GLY A 39 -2.33 -8.91 3.08
C GLY A 39 -1.09 -8.07 3.32
N LEU A 40 -0.11 -8.14 2.42
CA LEU A 40 1.11 -7.33 2.54
C LEU A 40 0.84 -5.87 2.19
N ILE A 41 -0.06 -5.64 1.25
CA ILE A 41 -0.59 -4.32 0.93
C ILE A 41 -2.10 -4.42 0.92
N ARG A 42 -2.77 -3.29 1.08
CA ARG A 42 -4.23 -3.27 1.14
C ARG A 42 -4.78 -2.14 0.29
N GLU A 43 -5.90 -2.43 -0.35
CA GLU A 43 -6.64 -1.40 -1.05
C GLU A 43 -7.32 -0.48 -0.04
N SER A 44 -7.49 0.77 -0.43
CA SER A 44 -8.18 1.77 0.38
C SER A 44 -9.63 1.92 -0.02
N ASP A 45 -9.94 1.57 -1.27
CA ASP A 45 -11.28 1.77 -1.82
C ASP A 45 -11.44 0.90 -3.07
N TRP A 46 -12.60 0.98 -3.66
CA TRP A 46 -12.94 0.24 -4.88
C TRP A 46 -13.67 1.18 -5.84
N THR A 47 -13.49 0.99 -7.14
CA THR A 47 -14.29 1.69 -8.13
C THR A 47 -15.67 1.04 -8.21
N GLU A 48 -16.61 1.70 -8.85
CA GLU A 48 -17.94 1.13 -9.08
C GLU A 48 -17.86 -0.16 -9.90
N GLY A 49 -16.86 -0.27 -10.76
CA GLY A 49 -16.66 -1.48 -11.57
C GLY A 49 -15.96 -2.60 -10.83
N GLY A 50 -15.66 -2.43 -9.55
CA GLY A 50 -15.06 -3.50 -8.75
C GLY A 50 -13.55 -3.57 -8.83
N HIS A 51 -12.88 -2.50 -9.23
CA HIS A 51 -11.42 -2.45 -9.28
C HIS A 51 -10.88 -1.83 -8.00
N ARG A 52 -9.81 -2.40 -7.48
CA ARG A 52 -9.17 -1.91 -6.27
C ARG A 52 -8.48 -0.58 -6.50
N LEU A 53 -8.55 0.28 -5.48
CA LEU A 53 -7.84 1.56 -5.47
C LEU A 53 -6.94 1.58 -4.23
N TYR A 54 -5.73 2.10 -4.39
CA TYR A 54 -4.73 2.14 -3.33
C TYR A 54 -4.34 3.57 -3.05
N ASP A 55 -4.14 3.91 -1.80
CA ASP A 55 -3.67 5.24 -1.48
C ASP A 55 -2.14 5.31 -1.62
N GLU A 56 -1.61 6.51 -1.41
CA GLU A 56 -0.20 6.82 -1.60
C GLU A 56 0.73 5.95 -0.75
N SER A 57 0.26 5.49 0.41
CA SER A 57 1.07 4.68 1.32
C SER A 57 1.49 3.35 0.71
N VAL A 58 0.80 2.90 -0.35
CA VAL A 58 1.16 1.66 -1.01
C VAL A 58 2.58 1.70 -1.58
N PHE A 59 3.03 2.86 -2.06
CA PHE A 59 4.36 2.98 -2.64
C PHE A 59 5.45 2.79 -1.59
N GLU A 60 5.29 3.37 -0.43
CA GLU A 60 6.21 3.18 0.67
C GLU A 60 6.23 1.72 1.13
N ARG A 61 5.05 1.13 1.23
CA ARG A 61 4.92 -0.26 1.64
C ARG A 61 5.61 -1.19 0.63
N LEU A 62 5.41 -0.96 -0.64
CA LEU A 62 6.04 -1.76 -1.70
C LEU A 62 7.55 -1.60 -1.67
N TRP A 63 8.04 -0.38 -1.46
CA TRP A 63 9.47 -0.15 -1.35
C TRP A 63 10.05 -0.96 -0.18
N ARG A 64 9.36 -0.92 0.95
CA ARG A 64 9.78 -1.66 2.14
C ARG A 64 9.80 -3.17 1.90
N ILE A 65 8.78 -3.69 1.23
CA ILE A 65 8.75 -5.12 0.87
C ILE A 65 9.95 -5.45 0.00
N GLY A 66 10.25 -4.62 -0.98
CA GLY A 66 11.41 -4.82 -1.83
C GLY A 66 12.72 -4.89 -1.06
N GLN A 67 12.88 -4.05 -0.05
CA GLN A 67 14.07 -4.06 0.79
C GLN A 67 14.13 -5.34 1.64
N LEU A 68 13.01 -5.72 2.24
CA LEU A 68 12.96 -6.90 3.10
C LEU A 68 13.16 -8.19 2.33
N ARG A 69 12.75 -8.21 1.06
CA ARG A 69 12.91 -9.39 0.20
C ARG A 69 14.36 -9.74 -0.08
N LYS A 70 15.28 -8.84 0.18
CA LYS A 70 16.71 -9.11 -0.03
C LYS A 70 17.21 -10.21 0.91
N ASP A 71 16.61 -10.37 2.08
CA ASP A 71 17.04 -11.37 3.04
C ASP A 71 15.89 -12.10 3.73
N LYS A 72 14.65 -11.85 3.36
CA LYS A 72 13.48 -12.50 3.97
C LYS A 72 12.56 -13.06 2.90
N THR A 73 11.86 -14.13 3.27
CA THR A 73 10.82 -14.68 2.41
C THR A 73 9.54 -13.86 2.59
N LEU A 74 8.61 -14.01 1.64
CA LEU A 74 7.31 -13.33 1.75
C LEU A 74 6.56 -13.74 3.01
N THR A 75 6.68 -15.00 3.40
CA THR A 75 6.04 -15.50 4.62
C THR A 75 6.60 -14.80 5.86
N GLU A 76 7.91 -14.63 5.89
CA GLU A 76 8.56 -13.92 6.99
C GLU A 76 8.14 -12.44 7.06
N ILE A 77 8.05 -11.81 5.89
CA ILE A 77 7.60 -10.43 5.80
C ILE A 77 6.14 -10.30 6.26
N GLN A 78 5.32 -11.26 5.87
CA GLN A 78 3.92 -11.30 6.28
C GLN A 78 3.80 -11.37 7.80
N LYS A 79 4.59 -12.23 8.43
CA LYS A 79 4.62 -12.35 9.90
C LYS A 79 5.10 -11.08 10.57
N LEU A 80 6.12 -10.45 9.99
CA LEU A 80 6.65 -9.18 10.51
C LEU A 80 5.60 -8.09 10.48
N PHE A 81 4.90 -7.96 9.36
CA PHE A 81 3.86 -6.93 9.22
C PHE A 81 2.70 -7.17 10.19
N LYS A 82 2.32 -8.43 10.37
CA LYS A 82 1.26 -8.77 11.33
C LYS A 82 1.67 -8.43 12.76
N ALA A 83 2.92 -8.68 13.11
CA ALA A 83 3.42 -8.33 14.42
C ALA A 83 3.40 -6.82 14.64
N GLU A 84 3.77 -6.04 13.62
CA GLU A 84 3.74 -4.59 13.70
C GLU A 84 2.31 -4.07 13.89
N GLU A 85 1.36 -4.66 13.18
CA GLU A 85 -0.05 -4.28 13.33
C GLU A 85 -0.55 -4.54 14.74
N ARG A 86 -0.17 -5.67 15.34
CA ARG A 86 -0.54 -5.98 16.71
C ARG A 86 0.02 -4.97 17.69
N LEU A 87 1.26 -4.55 17.49
CA LEU A 87 1.89 -3.56 18.35
C LEU A 87 1.18 -2.22 18.24
N GLN A 88 0.77 -1.82 17.04
CA GLN A 88 0.04 -0.58 16.85
C GLN A 88 -1.31 -0.62 17.54
N VAL A 89 -2.02 -1.75 17.42
CA VAL A 89 -3.31 -1.91 18.08
C VAL A 89 -3.15 -1.88 19.59
N ALA A 90 -2.12 -2.56 20.10
CA ALA A 90 -1.86 -2.58 21.55
C ALA A 90 -1.47 -1.20 22.08
N ALA A 91 -0.82 -0.39 21.26
CA ALA A 91 -0.39 0.94 21.66
C ALA A 91 -1.54 1.96 21.60
N SER A 92 -2.59 1.64 20.87
CA SER A 92 -3.75 2.53 20.79
C SER A 92 -4.68 2.30 21.95
#